data_5f9f72bfb18a8be8c2032034591c8e2b
#
_entry.id   5f9f72bfb18a8be8c2032034591c8e2b
#
_cell.length_a   1.000
_cell.length_b   1.000
_cell.length_c   1.000
_cell.angle_alpha   90.00
_cell.angle_beta   90.00
_cell.angle_gamma   90.00
#
_symmetry.space_group_name_H-M   'P 1'
#
loop_
_entity.id
_entity.type
_entity.pdbx_description
1 polymer ?
#
loop_
_entity_poly.entity_id
_entity_poly.type
_entity_poly.pdbx_seq_one_letter_code
_entity_poly.pdbx_strand_id
1 'polypeptide(L)'
;MNLQEIVNHLKNQQVVAYPTEAVFGLGCNPNSQSAVENLLVLKQRPMSKGLILIASSLDFLLPFIDESRLMEEHWQRLTTQYDRPTTWVVPAKTTTPKFLTGDFDSIAVRISQHPAVKLLCEQAGFALTSTSANLTRQPPCRTAQEVTQQFGTDFPVLDMPVSGAVNPSEIRDVFTNQVFRQG
;
A
#
# COMPACT_ATOMS: atom_id res chain seq x y z
N MET A 1 -12.36 13.85 5.24
CA MET A 1 -12.37 14.51 3.91
C MET A 1 -13.11 13.65 2.91
N ASN A 2 -13.68 14.25 1.87
CA ASN A 2 -14.31 13.52 0.78
C ASN A 2 -13.28 12.94 -0.20
N LEU A 3 -13.73 12.08 -1.11
CA LEU A 3 -12.85 11.38 -2.06
C LEU A 3 -12.05 12.35 -2.95
N GLN A 4 -12.68 13.40 -3.48
CA GLN A 4 -12.03 14.35 -4.39
C GLN A 4 -10.92 15.14 -3.69
N GLU A 5 -11.14 15.53 -2.43
CA GLU A 5 -10.12 16.20 -1.62
C GLU A 5 -8.90 15.29 -1.40
N ILE A 6 -9.12 14.02 -1.06
CA ILE A 6 -8.02 13.04 -0.88
C ILE A 6 -7.26 12.79 -2.19
N VAL A 7 -7.95 12.67 -3.32
CA VAL A 7 -7.31 12.55 -4.64
C VAL A 7 -6.45 13.78 -4.96
N ASN A 8 -6.92 14.97 -4.62
CA ASN A 8 -6.14 16.20 -4.80
C ASN A 8 -4.88 16.21 -3.93
N HIS A 9 -4.97 15.76 -2.66
CA HIS A 9 -3.80 15.59 -1.79
C HIS A 9 -2.77 14.62 -2.40
N LEU A 10 -3.23 13.46 -2.91
CA LEU A 10 -2.36 12.49 -3.59
C LEU A 10 -1.66 13.07 -4.82
N LYS A 11 -2.39 13.80 -5.67
CA LYS A 11 -1.85 14.47 -6.87
C LYS A 11 -0.89 15.60 -6.52
N ASN A 12 -1.07 16.22 -5.36
CA ASN A 12 -0.16 17.23 -4.80
C ASN A 12 0.99 16.62 -3.98
N GLN A 13 1.28 15.33 -4.18
CA GLN A 13 2.42 14.61 -3.58
C GLN A 13 2.37 14.57 -2.04
N GLN A 14 1.18 14.57 -1.47
CA GLN A 14 0.98 14.50 -0.03
C GLN A 14 0.67 13.07 0.42
N VAL A 15 0.97 12.79 1.68
CA VAL A 15 0.61 11.54 2.35
C VAL A 15 -0.83 11.64 2.81
N VAL A 16 -1.60 10.58 2.57
CA VAL A 16 -3.00 10.46 3.00
C VAL A 16 -3.23 9.20 3.80
N ALA A 17 -4.28 9.17 4.61
CA ALA A 17 -4.78 7.94 5.24
C ALA A 17 -6.07 7.48 4.55
N TYR A 18 -6.18 6.17 4.36
CA TYR A 18 -7.34 5.54 3.73
C TYR A 18 -7.60 4.16 4.33
N PRO A 19 -8.87 3.72 4.40
CA PRO A 19 -9.21 2.41 4.93
C PRO A 19 -8.82 1.29 3.97
N THR A 20 -8.43 0.16 4.54
CA THR A 20 -8.23 -1.11 3.85
C THR A 20 -9.08 -2.20 4.52
N GLU A 21 -8.80 -3.47 4.26
CA GLU A 21 -9.62 -4.56 4.79
C GLU A 21 -9.57 -4.65 6.31
N ALA A 22 -8.41 -4.44 6.94
CA ALA A 22 -8.23 -4.61 8.40
C ALA A 22 -8.05 -3.28 9.15
N VAL A 23 -7.22 -2.39 8.61
CA VAL A 23 -6.79 -1.15 9.27
C VAL A 23 -6.69 -0.02 8.23
N PHE A 24 -6.57 1.20 8.70
CA PHE A 24 -6.19 2.32 7.83
C PHE A 24 -4.73 2.17 7.39
N GLY A 25 -4.48 2.48 6.12
CA GLY A 25 -3.15 2.65 5.55
C GLY A 25 -2.76 4.11 5.44
N LEU A 26 -1.46 4.38 5.52
CA LEU A 26 -0.86 5.61 5.04
C LEU A 26 -0.27 5.35 3.66
N GLY A 27 -0.54 6.24 2.72
CA GLY A 27 -0.02 6.12 1.37
C GLY A 27 0.13 7.44 0.66
N CYS A 28 0.85 7.38 -0.44
CA CYS A 28 1.13 8.48 -1.34
C CYS A 28 1.35 7.97 -2.76
N ASN A 29 1.59 8.87 -3.70
CA ASN A 29 1.99 8.52 -5.06
C ASN A 29 3.37 7.83 -5.07
N PRO A 30 3.48 6.56 -5.49
CA PRO A 30 4.74 5.84 -5.51
C PRO A 30 5.75 6.38 -6.56
N ASN A 31 5.30 7.18 -7.51
CA ASN A 31 6.17 7.80 -8.51
C ASN A 31 6.78 9.14 -8.03
N SER A 32 6.38 9.62 -6.85
CA SER A 32 6.90 10.85 -6.26
C SER A 32 7.89 10.55 -5.15
N GLN A 33 9.17 10.79 -5.40
CA GLN A 33 10.21 10.60 -4.38
C GLN A 33 9.95 11.44 -3.13
N SER A 34 9.58 12.70 -3.29
CA SER A 34 9.30 13.60 -2.16
C SER A 34 8.13 13.13 -1.31
N ALA A 35 7.06 12.61 -1.93
CA ALA A 35 5.93 12.04 -1.22
C ALA A 35 6.31 10.80 -0.42
N VAL A 36 7.12 9.91 -1.02
CA VAL A 36 7.61 8.70 -0.34
C VAL A 36 8.54 9.04 0.81
N GLU A 37 9.48 9.99 0.62
CA GLU A 37 10.36 10.46 1.69
C GLU A 37 9.57 11.04 2.86
N ASN A 38 8.54 11.86 2.60
CA ASN A 38 7.66 12.39 3.64
C ASN A 38 6.94 11.26 4.39
N LEU A 39 6.47 10.23 3.69
CA LEU A 39 5.86 9.05 4.31
C LEU A 39 6.86 8.31 5.22
N LEU A 40 8.09 8.10 4.75
CA LEU A 40 9.14 7.43 5.52
C LEU A 40 9.50 8.22 6.79
N VAL A 41 9.61 9.55 6.69
CA VAL A 41 9.85 10.44 7.85
C VAL A 41 8.69 10.34 8.84
N LEU A 42 7.44 10.45 8.37
CA LEU A 42 6.25 10.34 9.21
C LEU A 42 6.19 9.00 9.97
N LYS A 43 6.61 7.92 9.31
CA LYS A 43 6.63 6.57 9.89
C LYS A 43 7.91 6.25 10.66
N GLN A 44 8.89 7.13 10.68
CA GLN A 44 10.24 6.83 11.21
C GLN A 44 10.78 5.50 10.66
N ARG A 45 10.53 5.26 9.36
CA ARG A 45 10.85 4.02 8.66
C ARG A 45 12.10 4.19 7.81
N PRO A 46 13.12 3.35 8.00
CA PRO A 46 14.30 3.40 7.12
C PRO A 46 13.92 2.99 5.69
N MET A 47 14.48 3.70 4.71
CA MET A 47 14.26 3.44 3.28
C MET A 47 14.66 2.00 2.90
N SER A 48 15.69 1.44 3.55
CA SER A 48 16.19 0.08 3.29
C SER A 48 15.14 -1.03 3.39
N LYS A 49 14.06 -0.80 4.14
CA LYS A 49 12.97 -1.79 4.33
C LYS A 49 12.01 -1.90 3.16
N GLY A 50 12.06 -0.97 2.19
CA GLY A 50 11.07 -0.90 1.12
C GLY A 50 9.65 -0.63 1.60
N LEU A 51 8.72 -0.56 0.66
CA LEU A 51 7.30 -0.28 0.89
C LEU A 51 6.42 -1.29 0.14
N ILE A 52 5.21 -1.49 0.63
CA ILE A 52 4.17 -2.23 -0.09
C ILE A 52 3.47 -1.25 -1.05
N LEU A 53 3.20 -1.70 -2.27
CA LEU A 53 2.27 -1.04 -3.17
C LEU A 53 0.92 -1.75 -3.14
N ILE A 54 -0.16 -0.97 -3.07
CA ILE A 54 -1.53 -1.46 -3.11
C ILE A 54 -2.27 -0.84 -4.28
N ALA A 55 -3.08 -1.64 -4.96
CA ALA A 55 -3.94 -1.17 -6.03
C ALA A 55 -5.22 -2.01 -6.15
N SER A 56 -6.19 -1.52 -6.91
CA SER A 56 -7.44 -2.23 -7.19
C SER A 56 -7.30 -3.25 -8.32
N SER A 57 -6.29 -3.11 -9.17
CA SER A 57 -6.01 -4.03 -10.28
C SER A 57 -4.51 -4.19 -10.50
N LEU A 58 -4.16 -5.27 -11.20
CA LEU A 58 -2.79 -5.56 -11.58
C LEU A 58 -2.17 -4.47 -12.47
N ASP A 59 -2.96 -3.85 -13.34
CA ASP A 59 -2.48 -2.85 -14.31
C ASP A 59 -1.74 -1.68 -13.65
N PHE A 60 -2.20 -1.25 -12.46
CA PHE A 60 -1.52 -0.21 -11.69
C PHE A 60 -0.19 -0.65 -11.09
N LEU A 61 0.05 -1.96 -10.96
CA LEU A 61 1.24 -2.54 -10.35
C LEU A 61 2.29 -2.99 -11.37
N LEU A 62 1.88 -3.33 -12.60
CA LEU A 62 2.78 -3.78 -13.68
C LEU A 62 3.96 -2.84 -13.95
N PRO A 63 3.84 -1.51 -13.84
CA PRO A 63 4.99 -0.61 -14.02
C PRO A 63 6.18 -0.90 -13.12
N PHE A 64 5.96 -1.56 -11.98
CA PHE A 64 6.96 -1.82 -10.95
C PHE A 64 7.48 -3.28 -10.96
N ILE A 65 6.79 -4.20 -11.66
CA ILE A 65 7.04 -5.65 -11.63
C ILE A 65 7.88 -6.08 -12.83
N ASP A 66 8.93 -6.87 -12.59
CA ASP A 66 9.66 -7.54 -13.66
C ASP A 66 8.90 -8.78 -14.14
N GLU A 67 8.05 -8.58 -15.16
CA GLU A 67 7.19 -9.61 -15.72
C GLU A 67 7.98 -10.76 -16.35
N SER A 68 9.19 -10.49 -16.85
CA SER A 68 10.02 -11.49 -17.54
C SER A 68 10.47 -12.65 -16.64
N ARG A 69 10.41 -12.44 -15.33
CA ARG A 69 10.78 -13.44 -14.31
C ARG A 69 9.58 -14.24 -13.78
N LEU A 70 8.35 -13.92 -14.21
CA LEU A 70 7.13 -14.55 -13.73
C LEU A 70 6.57 -15.53 -14.76
N MET A 71 6.20 -16.73 -14.29
CA MET A 71 5.50 -17.75 -15.06
C MET A 71 4.00 -17.72 -14.72
N GLU A 72 3.20 -18.49 -15.47
CA GLU A 72 1.74 -18.57 -15.31
C GLU A 72 1.30 -18.84 -13.87
N GLU A 73 1.96 -19.75 -13.17
CA GLU A 73 1.64 -20.10 -11.77
C GLU A 73 1.83 -18.91 -10.80
N HIS A 74 2.82 -18.04 -11.08
CA HIS A 74 3.08 -16.84 -10.27
C HIS A 74 1.99 -15.79 -10.52
N TRP A 75 1.57 -15.61 -11.76
CA TRP A 75 0.44 -14.76 -12.11
C TRP A 75 -0.85 -15.24 -11.48
N GLN A 76 -1.11 -16.54 -11.47
CA GLN A 76 -2.28 -17.11 -10.81
C GLN A 76 -2.26 -16.80 -9.30
N ARG A 77 -1.11 -16.95 -8.62
CA ARG A 77 -0.98 -16.56 -7.20
C ARG A 77 -1.30 -15.08 -7.00
N LEU A 78 -0.72 -14.23 -7.83
CA LEU A 78 -0.86 -12.77 -7.69
C LEU A 78 -2.29 -12.27 -7.94
N THR A 79 -3.00 -12.88 -8.87
CA THR A 79 -4.35 -12.46 -9.31
C THR A 79 -5.49 -13.22 -8.63
N THR A 80 -5.21 -14.31 -7.93
CA THR A 80 -6.23 -15.05 -7.18
C THR A 80 -6.73 -14.20 -6.01
N GLN A 81 -8.04 -14.16 -5.87
CA GLN A 81 -8.68 -13.55 -4.70
C GLN A 81 -8.65 -14.54 -3.54
N TYR A 82 -8.01 -14.15 -2.44
CA TYR A 82 -7.91 -14.95 -1.22
C TYR A 82 -8.92 -14.45 -0.17
N ASP A 83 -9.36 -15.35 0.70
CA ASP A 83 -10.23 -15.00 1.84
C ASP A 83 -9.55 -14.06 2.84
N ARG A 84 -8.22 -14.06 2.85
CA ARG A 84 -7.39 -13.15 3.65
C ARG A 84 -6.69 -12.15 2.76
N PRO A 85 -6.53 -10.90 3.22
CA PRO A 85 -5.71 -9.94 2.51
C PRO A 85 -4.28 -10.49 2.35
N THR A 86 -3.82 -10.64 1.11
CA THR A 86 -2.50 -11.20 0.81
C THR A 86 -1.66 -10.19 0.04
N THR A 87 -0.42 -10.04 0.47
CA THR A 87 0.63 -9.24 -0.17
C THR A 87 1.69 -10.19 -0.72
N TRP A 88 2.08 -9.99 -1.96
CA TRP A 88 3.07 -10.82 -2.63
C TRP A 88 4.37 -10.07 -2.86
N VAL A 89 5.49 -10.68 -2.47
CA VAL A 89 6.83 -10.21 -2.83
C VAL A 89 7.13 -10.74 -4.22
N VAL A 90 7.32 -9.82 -5.17
CA VAL A 90 7.53 -10.10 -6.59
C VAL A 90 8.85 -9.46 -7.06
N PRO A 91 9.47 -9.94 -8.15
CA PRO A 91 10.65 -9.29 -8.70
C PRO A 91 10.32 -7.87 -9.17
N ALA A 92 11.15 -6.91 -8.80
CA ALA A 92 11.01 -5.53 -9.22
C ALA A 92 11.73 -5.27 -10.55
N LYS A 93 11.14 -4.43 -11.42
CA LYS A 93 11.86 -3.91 -12.57
C LYS A 93 13.12 -3.17 -12.13
N THR A 94 14.15 -3.21 -12.93
CA THR A 94 15.41 -2.45 -12.67
C THR A 94 15.17 -0.94 -12.63
N THR A 95 14.10 -0.47 -13.28
CA THR A 95 13.67 0.93 -13.28
C THR A 95 12.83 1.31 -12.05
N THR A 96 12.41 0.33 -11.22
CA THR A 96 11.68 0.62 -9.99
C THR A 96 12.59 1.33 -9.00
N PRO A 97 12.18 2.52 -8.50
CA PRO A 97 13.03 3.34 -7.66
C PRO A 97 13.44 2.65 -6.34
N LYS A 98 14.66 2.88 -5.90
CA LYS A 98 15.19 2.34 -4.63
C LYS A 98 14.45 2.86 -3.39
N PHE A 99 13.84 4.01 -3.45
CA PHE A 99 12.98 4.49 -2.36
C PHE A 99 11.71 3.65 -2.17
N LEU A 100 11.34 2.77 -3.15
CA LEU A 100 10.25 1.81 -3.04
C LEU A 100 10.74 0.40 -2.69
N THR A 101 11.81 -0.07 -3.32
CA THR A 101 12.33 -1.43 -3.11
C THR A 101 13.22 -1.55 -1.87
N GLY A 102 13.82 -0.45 -1.42
CA GLY A 102 14.85 -0.50 -0.38
C GLY A 102 16.10 -1.23 -0.86
N ASP A 103 16.65 -2.07 0.00
CA ASP A 103 17.86 -2.86 -0.29
C ASP A 103 17.58 -4.12 -1.13
N PHE A 104 16.33 -4.34 -1.56
CA PHE A 104 15.91 -5.54 -2.26
C PHE A 104 15.85 -5.34 -3.78
N ASP A 105 15.90 -6.45 -4.54
CA ASP A 105 15.59 -6.54 -5.97
C ASP A 105 14.11 -6.92 -6.23
N SER A 106 13.31 -6.87 -5.19
CA SER A 106 11.89 -7.22 -5.17
C SER A 106 11.05 -6.08 -4.62
N ILE A 107 9.75 -6.15 -4.88
CA ILE A 107 8.76 -5.23 -4.36
C ILE A 107 7.56 -6.01 -3.83
N ALA A 108 6.98 -5.55 -2.73
CA ALA A 108 5.77 -6.13 -2.17
C ALA A 108 4.55 -5.45 -2.79
N VAL A 109 3.64 -6.23 -3.36
CA VAL A 109 2.45 -5.73 -4.04
C VAL A 109 1.19 -6.42 -3.52
N ARG A 110 0.08 -5.69 -3.51
CA ARG A 110 -1.20 -6.20 -3.06
C ARG A 110 -2.33 -5.69 -3.94
N ILE A 111 -3.15 -6.60 -4.46
CA ILE A 111 -4.42 -6.27 -5.10
C ILE A 111 -5.50 -6.28 -4.01
N SER A 112 -6.18 -5.15 -3.84
CA SER A 112 -7.22 -4.97 -2.82
C SER A 112 -8.58 -4.78 -3.47
N GLN A 113 -9.59 -5.45 -2.91
CA GLN A 113 -10.98 -5.28 -3.32
C GLN A 113 -11.70 -4.19 -2.48
N HIS A 114 -10.98 -3.51 -1.59
CA HIS A 114 -11.58 -2.48 -0.76
C HIS A 114 -12.07 -1.30 -1.62
N PRO A 115 -13.34 -0.86 -1.46
CA PRO A 115 -13.90 0.21 -2.29
C PRO A 115 -13.09 1.52 -2.28
N ALA A 116 -12.54 1.89 -1.13
CA ALA A 116 -11.70 3.08 -1.02
C ALA A 116 -10.44 2.98 -1.88
N VAL A 117 -9.74 1.83 -1.87
CA VAL A 117 -8.54 1.62 -2.70
C VAL A 117 -8.91 1.70 -4.18
N LYS A 118 -10.03 1.09 -4.58
CA LYS A 118 -10.52 1.14 -5.96
C LYS A 118 -10.75 2.58 -6.41
N LEU A 119 -11.55 3.33 -5.65
CA LEU A 119 -11.88 4.72 -5.99
C LEU A 119 -10.64 5.61 -6.06
N LEU A 120 -9.70 5.45 -5.12
CA LEU A 120 -8.47 6.24 -5.08
C LEU A 120 -7.57 5.93 -6.28
N CYS A 121 -7.32 4.65 -6.59
CA CYS A 121 -6.47 4.27 -7.73
C CYS A 121 -7.07 4.74 -9.06
N GLU A 122 -8.38 4.54 -9.27
CA GLU A 122 -9.07 4.93 -10.51
C GLU A 122 -9.06 6.45 -10.71
N GLN A 123 -9.28 7.25 -9.67
CA GLN A 123 -9.32 8.72 -9.77
C GLN A 123 -7.94 9.38 -9.74
N ALA A 124 -7.00 8.81 -9.00
CA ALA A 124 -5.62 9.28 -8.99
C ALA A 124 -4.85 8.87 -10.26
N GLY A 125 -5.15 7.69 -10.81
CA GLY A 125 -4.49 7.14 -12.01
C GLY A 125 -3.20 6.38 -11.71
N PHE A 126 -2.97 5.97 -10.44
CA PHE A 126 -1.77 5.23 -10.02
C PHE A 126 -2.05 4.34 -8.79
N ALA A 127 -1.17 3.36 -8.56
CA ALA A 127 -1.14 2.58 -7.32
C ALA A 127 -0.77 3.47 -6.13
N LEU A 128 -1.08 3.03 -4.92
CA LEU A 128 -0.70 3.72 -3.69
C LEU A 128 0.44 2.98 -2.98
N THR A 129 1.32 3.71 -2.30
CA THR A 129 2.11 3.08 -1.24
C THR A 129 1.20 2.70 -0.08
N SER A 130 1.57 1.68 0.69
CA SER A 130 0.76 1.21 1.82
C SER A 130 1.63 0.82 3.01
N THR A 131 1.44 1.50 4.11
CA THR A 131 1.93 1.10 5.43
C THR A 131 0.83 1.38 6.45
N SER A 132 0.80 0.68 7.58
CA SER A 132 -0.24 0.88 8.60
C SER A 132 -0.29 2.32 9.11
N ALA A 133 -1.49 2.86 9.28
CA ALA A 133 -1.70 4.19 9.85
C ALA A 133 -1.57 4.11 11.37
N ASN A 134 -0.36 4.32 11.87
CA ASN A 134 -0.04 4.44 13.29
C ASN A 134 1.30 5.17 13.46
N LEU A 135 1.39 5.93 14.53
CA LEU A 135 2.67 6.41 15.05
C LEU A 135 3.45 5.24 15.65
N THR A 136 4.78 5.39 15.77
CA THR A 136 5.64 4.37 16.36
C THR A 136 5.15 3.99 17.77
N ARG A 137 4.99 2.69 18.00
CA ARG A 137 4.47 2.10 19.25
C ARG A 137 2.98 2.33 19.53
N GLN A 138 2.25 2.94 18.61
CA GLN A 138 0.80 3.05 18.70
C GLN A 138 0.12 1.92 17.92
N PRO A 139 -1.10 1.50 18.31
CA PRO A 139 -1.86 0.53 17.53
C PRO A 139 -2.26 1.11 16.17
N PRO A 140 -2.38 0.27 15.12
CA PRO A 140 -2.91 0.70 13.83
C PRO A 140 -4.34 1.20 13.94
N CYS A 141 -4.63 2.34 13.30
CA CYS A 141 -5.94 2.95 13.28
C CYS A 141 -6.94 2.09 12.50
N ARG A 142 -8.16 1.97 13.03
CA ARG A 142 -9.30 1.28 12.38
C ARG A 142 -10.44 2.21 12.00
N THR A 143 -10.36 3.46 12.42
CA THR A 143 -11.35 4.51 12.12
C THR A 143 -10.65 5.80 11.71
N ALA A 144 -11.36 6.64 10.94
CA ALA A 144 -10.86 7.98 10.59
C ALA A 144 -10.62 8.84 11.83
N GLN A 145 -11.43 8.66 12.88
CA GLN A 145 -11.26 9.36 14.15
C GLN A 145 -9.93 9.01 14.83
N GLU A 146 -9.57 7.71 14.87
CA GLU A 146 -8.27 7.28 15.40
C GLU A 146 -7.10 7.86 14.61
N VAL A 147 -7.25 8.00 13.27
CA VAL A 147 -6.23 8.66 12.45
C VAL A 147 -6.07 10.13 12.85
N THR A 148 -7.17 10.87 12.97
CA THR A 148 -7.08 12.29 13.39
C THR A 148 -6.57 12.47 14.81
N GLN A 149 -6.82 11.52 15.71
CA GLN A 149 -6.26 11.52 17.06
C GLN A 149 -4.74 11.32 17.07
N GLN A 150 -4.21 10.43 16.19
CA GLN A 150 -2.77 10.16 16.13
C GLN A 150 -1.98 11.17 15.30
N PHE A 151 -2.55 11.67 14.19
CA PHE A 151 -1.84 12.47 13.20
C PHE A 151 -2.25 13.95 13.15
N GLY A 152 -3.30 14.32 13.89
CA GLY A 152 -3.86 15.68 13.91
C GLY A 152 -5.13 15.83 13.07
N THR A 153 -5.94 16.82 13.43
CA THR A 153 -7.25 17.06 12.81
C THR A 153 -7.18 17.46 11.35
N ASP A 154 -6.07 18.05 10.93
CA ASP A 154 -5.85 18.52 9.55
C ASP A 154 -5.20 17.46 8.65
N PHE A 155 -4.89 16.28 9.20
CA PHE A 155 -4.28 15.20 8.42
C PHE A 155 -5.28 14.67 7.39
N PRO A 156 -4.87 14.52 6.10
CA PRO A 156 -5.78 14.07 5.05
C PRO A 156 -6.21 12.61 5.28
N VAL A 157 -7.47 12.40 5.64
CA VAL A 157 -8.04 11.06 5.87
C VAL A 157 -9.34 10.89 5.10
N LEU A 158 -9.45 9.79 4.35
CA LEU A 158 -10.68 9.37 3.69
C LEU A 158 -11.61 8.72 4.72
N ASP A 159 -12.74 9.38 4.98
CA ASP A 159 -13.72 8.89 5.95
C ASP A 159 -14.62 7.81 5.33
N MET A 160 -14.12 6.59 5.31
CA MET A 160 -14.84 5.37 4.94
C MET A 160 -14.46 4.26 5.93
N PRO A 161 -15.33 3.25 6.14
CA PRO A 161 -15.03 2.15 7.06
C PRO A 161 -14.02 1.17 6.49
N VAL A 162 -13.31 0.45 7.35
CA VAL A 162 -12.56 -0.77 7.00
C VAL A 162 -13.53 -1.93 6.71
N SER A 163 -13.09 -2.97 5.98
CA SER A 163 -13.95 -4.10 5.63
C SER A 163 -14.09 -5.16 6.73
N GLY A 164 -13.51 -4.95 7.91
CA GLY A 164 -13.69 -5.83 9.08
C GLY A 164 -12.76 -7.04 9.15
N ALA A 165 -11.73 -7.13 8.30
CA ALA A 165 -10.70 -8.15 8.47
C ALA A 165 -10.00 -7.97 9.83
N VAL A 166 -9.72 -9.08 10.52
CA VAL A 166 -9.17 -9.05 11.87
C VAL A 166 -7.70 -8.63 11.84
N ASN A 167 -6.94 -9.20 10.90
CA ASN A 167 -5.49 -9.05 10.81
C ASN A 167 -5.06 -8.28 9.56
N PRO A 168 -3.88 -7.64 9.58
CA PRO A 168 -3.24 -7.09 8.39
C PRO A 168 -2.99 -8.17 7.34
N SER A 169 -2.57 -7.76 6.13
CA SER A 169 -2.26 -8.72 5.07
C SER A 169 -1.13 -9.67 5.46
N GLU A 170 -1.30 -10.93 5.12
CA GLU A 170 -0.21 -11.90 5.08
C GLU A 170 0.79 -11.48 3.99
N ILE A 171 2.09 -11.68 4.20
CA ILE A 171 3.13 -11.42 3.19
C ILE A 171 3.76 -12.74 2.78
N ARG A 172 3.76 -13.02 1.46
CA ARG A 172 4.28 -14.25 0.87
C ARG A 172 5.25 -13.98 -0.28
N ASP A 173 6.17 -14.90 -0.48
CA ASP A 173 7.01 -14.96 -1.67
C ASP A 173 6.22 -15.54 -2.86
N VAL A 174 6.24 -14.86 -4.02
CA VAL A 174 5.48 -15.31 -5.20
C VAL A 174 6.04 -16.59 -5.80
N PHE A 175 7.36 -16.84 -5.70
CA PHE A 175 8.01 -18.01 -6.26
C PHE A 175 7.82 -19.27 -5.40
N THR A 176 8.09 -19.14 -4.09
CA THR A 176 8.12 -20.27 -3.16
C THR A 176 6.84 -20.46 -2.38
N ASN A 177 5.95 -19.45 -2.38
CA ASN A 177 4.76 -19.37 -1.51
C ASN A 177 5.09 -19.35 -0.01
N GLN A 178 6.35 -19.08 0.35
CA GLN A 178 6.79 -18.96 1.74
C GLN A 178 6.14 -17.74 2.40
N VAL A 179 5.67 -17.91 3.62
CA VAL A 179 5.11 -16.83 4.45
C VAL A 179 6.24 -16.11 5.16
N PHE A 180 6.39 -14.80 4.90
CA PHE A 180 7.31 -13.90 5.61
C PHE A 180 6.67 -13.25 6.82
N ARG A 181 5.35 -12.99 6.75
CA ARG A 181 4.55 -12.44 7.85
C ARG A 181 3.15 -13.05 7.82
N GLN A 182 2.72 -13.55 8.97
CA GLN A 182 1.34 -14.01 9.16
C GLN A 182 0.37 -12.82 9.13
N GLY A 183 -0.82 -13.06 8.57
CA GLY A 183 -1.94 -12.11 8.55
C GLY A 183 -2.80 -12.17 9.82
#